data_429cd7658eb9200bf2d67ba4b5684d81
#
_entry.id   429cd7658eb9200bf2d67ba4b5684d81
#
_cell.length_a   1.000
_cell.length_b   1.000
_cell.length_c   1.000
_cell.angle_alpha   90.00
_cell.angle_beta   90.00
_cell.angle_gamma   90.00
#
_symmetry.space_group_name_H-M   'P 1'
#
loop_
_entity.id
_entity.type
_entity.pdbx_description
1 polymer ?
#
loop_
_entity_poly.entity_id
_entity_poly.type
_entity_poly.pdbx_seq_one_letter_code
_entity_poly.pdbx_strand_id
1 'polypeptide(L)'
;MATVPKPARGGTAVEALVGQPTVLNPLFETNDSTRDVNSLIYQGLTSVDAQQNVVGVLATDWTVSPDHLTYTFNIRDGVKWADGQPFGADDVLFTFHILQDLEYQQPGADVWRQVGVSAGGSGQVVFTLRAPEASFPLTLRVGIIPKHIYTGMAPAQIASSPFSGVRAFGTGPFKVGSINQLAITLDRNPNAVPQPYLDHLVLRTYPATDPQLAIRAVLTGAADLVGGIQPQEVDTLLGRNGLTVLEARMFTNSFVSFNSDGDGKSFFGDPKVRLALVQAVDRQKIVSEVLAGRADADPNPIPTAGWAYSASAASLHPYDAIAAAKNLEAAGWLADPATKIRAKKGTSFKVMMVAADSYPNQQIAEALARQLLAIGIQVDVKLLPASKLLQDYLLTRKYQMALISIDVGADPDQYWLWHSGTEGGAVNFAYARGWGIIDKDLEDGRAAVDPPSRLAVYIDFQMVMADLAPAIFLYSGHYVYAVSQRVHGVHVNKAIEPSDRFQYVTDWYVNTSG
;
A
#
# COMPACT_ATOMS: atom_id res chain seq x y z
N MET A 1 -33.79 -21.20 4.39
CA MET A 1 -32.75 -20.17 4.55
C MET A 1 -32.37 -20.16 6.01
N ALA A 2 -31.12 -20.45 6.37
CA ALA A 2 -30.65 -20.29 7.74
C ALA A 2 -30.77 -18.80 8.11
N THR A 3 -31.44 -18.49 9.20
CA THR A 3 -31.53 -17.12 9.72
C THR A 3 -30.14 -16.65 10.10
N VAL A 4 -29.68 -15.54 9.53
CA VAL A 4 -28.42 -14.91 9.95
C VAL A 4 -28.56 -14.56 11.44
N PRO A 5 -27.66 -15.03 12.31
CA PRO A 5 -27.73 -14.73 13.72
C PRO A 5 -27.69 -13.23 13.96
N LYS A 6 -28.53 -12.71 14.85
CA LYS A 6 -28.48 -11.29 15.20
C LYS A 6 -27.27 -11.02 16.09
N PRO A 7 -26.48 -9.97 15.79
CA PRO A 7 -25.31 -9.62 16.60
C PRO A 7 -25.74 -9.26 18.05
N ALA A 8 -24.98 -9.76 19.01
CA ALA A 8 -25.09 -9.40 20.42
C ALA A 8 -23.75 -8.90 20.93
N ARG A 9 -23.79 -7.93 21.86
CA ARG A 9 -22.57 -7.39 22.46
C ARG A 9 -21.92 -8.41 23.39
N GLY A 10 -20.60 -8.32 23.47
CA GLY A 10 -19.79 -9.14 24.38
C GLY A 10 -18.82 -10.06 23.67
N GLY A 11 -17.98 -10.69 24.46
CA GLY A 11 -17.04 -11.68 23.99
C GLY A 11 -15.72 -11.15 23.46
N THR A 12 -14.87 -12.09 23.07
CA THR A 12 -13.47 -11.83 22.65
C THR A 12 -13.19 -12.52 21.32
N ALA A 13 -12.61 -11.79 20.37
CA ALA A 13 -11.97 -12.36 19.19
C ALA A 13 -10.45 -12.31 19.35
N VAL A 14 -9.75 -13.28 18.74
CA VAL A 14 -8.29 -13.40 18.80
C VAL A 14 -7.71 -13.36 17.40
N GLU A 15 -6.94 -12.31 17.10
CA GLU A 15 -6.17 -12.17 15.86
C GLU A 15 -4.75 -12.68 16.07
N ALA A 16 -4.26 -13.53 15.17
CA ALA A 16 -2.85 -13.91 15.12
C ALA A 16 -2.09 -12.86 14.31
N LEU A 17 -1.36 -12.00 15.01
CA LEU A 17 -0.61 -10.88 14.44
C LEU A 17 0.84 -11.31 14.17
N VAL A 18 1.27 -11.26 12.92
CA VAL A 18 2.67 -11.54 12.54
C VAL A 18 3.51 -10.28 12.71
N GLY A 19 4.60 -10.38 13.48
CA GLY A 19 5.47 -9.27 13.84
C GLY A 19 5.25 -8.77 15.25
N GLN A 20 6.06 -7.80 15.63
CA GLN A 20 6.03 -7.19 16.98
C GLN A 20 5.73 -5.71 16.85
N PRO A 21 4.58 -5.25 17.34
CA PRO A 21 4.29 -3.81 17.45
C PRO A 21 5.30 -3.12 18.35
N THR A 22 5.69 -1.91 18.00
CA THR A 22 6.72 -1.13 18.72
C THR A 22 6.10 0.05 19.45
N VAL A 23 5.89 1.18 18.78
CA VAL A 23 5.33 2.41 19.35
C VAL A 23 3.87 2.53 18.97
N LEU A 24 2.95 2.40 19.94
CA LEU A 24 1.51 2.49 19.71
C LEU A 24 1.08 3.97 19.64
N ASN A 25 1.57 4.65 18.60
CA ASN A 25 1.24 6.02 18.27
C ASN A 25 1.33 6.20 16.76
N PRO A 26 0.29 6.72 16.09
CA PRO A 26 0.19 6.76 14.64
C PRO A 26 1.24 7.65 13.96
N LEU A 27 1.92 8.51 14.72
CA LEU A 27 2.99 9.36 14.19
C LEU A 27 4.35 8.64 14.13
N PHE A 28 4.52 7.47 14.78
CA PHE A 28 5.81 6.76 14.92
C PHE A 28 5.74 5.31 14.45
N GLU A 29 4.94 5.04 13.44
CA GLU A 29 4.78 3.70 12.89
C GLU A 29 6.01 3.27 12.09
N THR A 30 6.59 2.13 12.46
CA THR A 30 7.81 1.60 11.83
C THR A 30 7.59 0.28 11.10
N ASN A 31 6.44 -0.38 11.30
CA ASN A 31 6.10 -1.66 10.70
C ASN A 31 4.59 -1.88 10.65
N ASP A 32 4.16 -2.86 9.84
CA ASP A 32 2.75 -3.17 9.60
C ASP A 32 2.03 -3.62 10.87
N SER A 33 2.68 -4.41 11.74
CA SER A 33 2.04 -4.86 12.99
C SER A 33 1.76 -3.70 13.96
N THR A 34 2.58 -2.65 13.95
CA THR A 34 2.30 -1.40 14.70
C THR A 34 1.13 -0.64 14.08
N ARG A 35 1.08 -0.53 12.74
CA ARG A 35 -0.02 0.10 12.01
C ARG A 35 -1.34 -0.60 12.25
N ASP A 36 -1.33 -1.94 12.26
CA ASP A 36 -2.49 -2.77 12.58
C ASP A 36 -3.10 -2.42 13.94
N VAL A 37 -2.26 -2.30 14.97
CA VAL A 37 -2.74 -1.93 16.32
C VAL A 37 -3.23 -0.49 16.35
N ASN A 38 -2.50 0.44 15.74
CA ASN A 38 -2.85 1.86 15.73
C ASN A 38 -4.16 2.14 15.01
N SER A 39 -4.47 1.42 13.92
CA SER A 39 -5.74 1.57 13.18
C SER A 39 -6.98 1.21 14.01
N LEU A 40 -6.80 0.37 15.04
CA LEU A 40 -7.86 -0.01 15.98
C LEU A 40 -8.05 1.01 17.11
N ILE A 41 -7.04 1.85 17.37
CA ILE A 41 -7.00 2.79 18.49
C ILE A 41 -7.27 4.23 18.05
N TYR A 42 -6.70 4.64 16.92
CA TYR A 42 -6.73 6.02 16.44
C TYR A 42 -7.55 6.17 15.17
N GLN A 43 -8.08 7.35 14.95
CA GLN A 43 -8.80 7.73 13.73
C GLN A 43 -8.18 8.99 13.13
N GLY A 44 -8.20 9.06 11.79
CA GLY A 44 -7.85 10.27 11.04
C GLY A 44 -9.05 11.18 10.80
N LEU A 45 -8.83 12.30 10.12
CA LEU A 45 -9.93 13.18 9.70
C LEU A 45 -10.80 12.50 8.66
N THR A 46 -10.19 11.70 7.79
CA THR A 46 -10.83 11.01 6.67
C THR A 46 -10.53 9.52 6.70
N SER A 47 -11.25 8.78 5.89
CA SER A 47 -11.03 7.38 5.54
C SER A 47 -11.48 7.16 4.09
N VAL A 48 -11.53 5.91 3.63
CA VAL A 48 -12.13 5.52 2.36
C VAL A 48 -13.33 4.60 2.59
N ASP A 49 -14.34 4.68 1.74
CA ASP A 49 -15.45 3.73 1.75
C ASP A 49 -15.13 2.47 0.92
N ALA A 50 -16.08 1.53 0.83
CA ALA A 50 -15.94 0.31 0.05
C ALA A 50 -15.76 0.56 -1.47
N GLN A 51 -16.17 1.72 -1.97
CA GLN A 51 -16.01 2.18 -3.35
C GLN A 51 -14.71 2.97 -3.56
N GLN A 52 -13.92 3.16 -2.49
CA GLN A 52 -12.67 3.95 -2.46
C GLN A 52 -12.87 5.47 -2.56
N ASN A 53 -14.08 5.97 -2.29
CA ASN A 53 -14.28 7.41 -2.13
C ASN A 53 -13.74 7.85 -0.77
N VAL A 54 -13.11 9.02 -0.73
CA VAL A 54 -12.70 9.63 0.54
C VAL A 54 -13.94 10.11 1.30
N VAL A 55 -14.06 9.68 2.55
CA VAL A 55 -15.19 10.01 3.43
C VAL A 55 -14.69 10.62 4.74
N GLY A 56 -15.51 11.47 5.35
CA GLY A 56 -15.19 12.07 6.64
C GLY A 56 -15.35 11.08 7.79
N VAL A 57 -14.40 11.11 8.74
CA VAL A 57 -14.42 10.33 9.99
C VAL A 57 -14.44 11.29 11.18
N LEU A 58 -13.30 11.85 11.59
CA LEU A 58 -13.24 12.91 12.60
C LEU A 58 -13.58 14.30 12.01
N ALA A 59 -13.49 14.46 10.69
CA ALA A 59 -14.17 15.52 9.98
C ALA A 59 -15.57 15.06 9.53
N THR A 60 -16.53 15.98 9.39
CA THR A 60 -17.83 15.69 8.79
C THR A 60 -17.79 15.84 7.27
N ASP A 61 -17.13 16.87 6.82
CA ASP A 61 -17.00 17.30 5.43
C ASP A 61 -15.86 18.31 5.29
N TRP A 62 -15.58 18.73 4.06
CA TRP A 62 -14.62 19.80 3.76
C TRP A 62 -15.01 20.57 2.52
N THR A 63 -14.49 21.79 2.39
CA THR A 63 -14.58 22.63 1.21
C THR A 63 -13.19 22.90 0.64
N VAL A 64 -13.12 23.12 -0.67
CA VAL A 64 -11.90 23.43 -1.40
C VAL A 64 -12.04 24.81 -2.03
N SER A 65 -11.03 25.67 -1.90
CA SER A 65 -11.01 26.99 -2.55
C SER A 65 -10.97 26.88 -4.09
N PRO A 66 -11.40 27.92 -4.83
CA PRO A 66 -11.41 27.89 -6.30
C PRO A 66 -10.03 27.72 -6.95
N ASP A 67 -8.95 28.06 -6.25
CA ASP A 67 -7.56 27.86 -6.69
C ASP A 67 -7.01 26.46 -6.32
N HIS A 68 -7.82 25.65 -5.64
CA HIS A 68 -7.52 24.31 -5.16
C HIS A 68 -6.32 24.23 -4.17
N LEU A 69 -5.97 25.36 -3.54
CA LEU A 69 -4.86 25.42 -2.59
C LEU A 69 -5.29 25.35 -1.14
N THR A 70 -6.56 25.66 -0.82
CA THR A 70 -7.02 25.71 0.56
C THR A 70 -8.15 24.71 0.79
N TYR A 71 -7.95 23.83 1.76
CA TYR A 71 -8.95 22.86 2.23
C TYR A 71 -9.40 23.23 3.63
N THR A 72 -10.71 23.45 3.82
CA THR A 72 -11.32 23.75 5.13
C THR A 72 -12.15 22.59 5.60
N PHE A 73 -11.71 21.90 6.65
CA PHE A 73 -12.37 20.74 7.24
C PHE A 73 -13.23 21.14 8.43
N ASN A 74 -14.49 20.69 8.45
CA ASN A 74 -15.40 20.81 9.58
C ASN A 74 -15.18 19.62 10.52
N ILE A 75 -14.72 19.89 11.76
CA ILE A 75 -14.44 18.85 12.75
C ILE A 75 -15.75 18.39 13.39
N ARG A 76 -15.92 17.08 13.55
CA ARG A 76 -17.12 16.45 14.08
C ARG A 76 -17.31 16.79 15.56
N ASP A 77 -18.46 17.34 15.89
CA ASP A 77 -18.85 17.66 17.27
C ASP A 77 -19.19 16.40 18.08
N GLY A 78 -19.02 16.49 19.40
CA GLY A 78 -19.44 15.47 20.36
C GLY A 78 -18.56 14.23 20.42
N VAL A 79 -17.48 14.15 19.62
CA VAL A 79 -16.49 13.08 19.71
C VAL A 79 -15.73 13.19 21.05
N LYS A 80 -15.44 12.03 21.66
CA LYS A 80 -14.67 11.95 22.91
C LYS A 80 -13.52 10.99 22.76
N TRP A 81 -12.41 11.32 23.39
CA TRP A 81 -11.32 10.39 23.64
C TRP A 81 -11.78 9.22 24.55
N ALA A 82 -11.06 8.11 24.53
CA ALA A 82 -11.44 6.95 25.36
C ALA A 82 -11.35 7.21 26.88
N ASP A 83 -10.70 8.27 27.31
CA ASP A 83 -10.67 8.74 28.71
C ASP A 83 -11.84 9.70 29.05
N GLY A 84 -12.69 10.02 28.06
CA GLY A 84 -13.88 10.86 28.21
C GLY A 84 -13.66 12.35 27.94
N GLN A 85 -12.42 12.80 27.74
CA GLN A 85 -12.15 14.20 27.37
C GLN A 85 -12.71 14.49 25.95
N PRO A 86 -13.16 15.74 25.70
CA PRO A 86 -13.66 16.11 24.39
C PRO A 86 -12.52 16.15 23.36
N PHE A 87 -12.80 15.68 22.16
CA PHE A 87 -11.97 15.85 20.96
C PHE A 87 -12.38 17.12 20.22
N GLY A 88 -11.42 17.81 19.57
CA GLY A 88 -11.71 19.01 18.79
C GLY A 88 -10.61 19.43 17.84
N ALA A 89 -10.82 20.60 17.19
CA ALA A 89 -9.87 21.17 16.23
C ALA A 89 -8.46 21.37 16.81
N ASP A 90 -8.36 21.64 18.09
CA ASP A 90 -7.09 21.82 18.79
C ASP A 90 -6.21 20.56 18.80
N ASP A 91 -6.82 19.36 18.87
CA ASP A 91 -6.09 18.10 18.81
C ASP A 91 -5.54 17.87 17.39
N VAL A 92 -6.32 18.26 16.38
CA VAL A 92 -5.89 18.20 14.97
C VAL A 92 -4.70 19.12 14.74
N LEU A 93 -4.82 20.39 15.13
CA LEU A 93 -3.73 21.38 15.03
C LEU A 93 -2.47 20.89 15.73
N PHE A 94 -2.62 20.37 16.95
CA PHE A 94 -1.50 19.82 17.72
C PHE A 94 -0.81 18.68 16.97
N THR A 95 -1.57 17.71 16.45
CA THR A 95 -1.04 16.56 15.72
C THR A 95 -0.21 17.00 14.51
N PHE A 96 -0.76 17.90 13.68
CA PHE A 96 -0.05 18.36 12.49
C PHE A 96 1.15 19.27 12.83
N HIS A 97 1.12 20.02 13.92
CA HIS A 97 2.30 20.76 14.39
C HIS A 97 3.44 19.80 14.81
N ILE A 98 3.14 18.64 15.43
CA ILE A 98 4.16 17.62 15.70
C ILE A 98 4.74 17.05 14.41
N LEU A 99 3.91 16.74 13.40
CA LEU A 99 4.38 16.26 12.08
C LEU A 99 5.27 17.28 11.35
N GLN A 100 5.11 18.58 11.64
CA GLN A 100 5.88 19.68 11.07
C GLN A 100 7.12 20.04 11.88
N ASP A 101 7.23 19.54 13.12
CA ASP A 101 8.36 19.84 14.00
C ASP A 101 9.68 19.39 13.36
N LEU A 102 10.72 20.21 13.50
CA LEU A 102 12.06 19.91 12.96
C LEU A 102 12.72 18.70 13.64
N GLU A 103 12.33 18.40 14.88
CA GLU A 103 12.79 17.21 15.60
C GLU A 103 12.03 15.94 15.21
N TYR A 104 10.91 16.06 14.47
CA TYR A 104 10.18 14.92 13.92
C TYR A 104 10.87 14.43 12.65
N GLN A 105 11.64 13.33 12.76
CA GLN A 105 12.51 12.81 11.71
C GLN A 105 11.97 11.50 11.07
N GLN A 106 10.63 11.28 11.11
CA GLN A 106 10.05 10.11 10.49
C GLN A 106 9.95 10.27 8.96
N PRO A 107 9.91 9.18 8.19
CA PRO A 107 9.68 9.24 6.75
C PRO A 107 8.41 10.05 6.42
N GLY A 108 8.49 10.92 5.41
CA GLY A 108 7.36 11.77 5.00
C GLY A 108 7.21 13.08 5.79
N ALA A 109 8.02 13.35 6.83
CA ALA A 109 7.97 14.60 7.59
C ALA A 109 8.10 15.85 6.70
N ASP A 110 8.95 15.81 5.68
CA ASP A 110 9.18 16.94 4.79
C ASP A 110 7.95 17.33 3.97
N VAL A 111 7.06 16.37 3.69
CA VAL A 111 5.78 16.65 3.02
C VAL A 111 4.91 17.55 3.91
N TRP A 112 4.77 17.19 5.19
CA TRP A 112 3.97 17.96 6.14
C TRP A 112 4.50 19.35 6.41
N ARG A 113 5.82 19.55 6.37
CA ARG A 113 6.46 20.89 6.52
C ARG A 113 6.14 21.83 5.36
N GLN A 114 5.62 21.31 4.24
CA GLN A 114 5.21 22.11 3.11
C GLN A 114 3.73 22.49 3.12
N VAL A 115 2.95 21.92 4.04
CA VAL A 115 1.52 22.19 4.21
C VAL A 115 1.30 23.22 5.30
N GLY A 116 0.61 24.32 5.00
CA GLY A 116 0.15 25.26 6.04
C GLY A 116 -1.00 24.64 6.83
N VAL A 117 -0.97 24.75 8.17
CA VAL A 117 -2.07 24.27 9.03
C VAL A 117 -2.44 25.38 10.01
N SER A 118 -3.74 25.73 10.07
CA SER A 118 -4.23 26.81 10.95
C SER A 118 -5.66 26.54 11.41
N ALA A 119 -6.08 27.25 12.47
CA ALA A 119 -7.46 27.28 12.88
C ALA A 119 -8.30 28.07 11.85
N GLY A 120 -9.48 27.54 11.52
CA GLY A 120 -10.50 28.23 10.76
C GLY A 120 -11.54 28.92 11.67
N GLY A 121 -12.81 28.84 11.27
CA GLY A 121 -13.92 29.20 12.15
C GLY A 121 -14.06 28.25 13.34
N SER A 122 -15.13 28.41 14.13
CA SER A 122 -15.39 27.48 15.25
C SER A 122 -15.50 26.05 14.76
N GLY A 123 -14.68 25.14 15.32
CA GLY A 123 -14.64 23.72 14.95
C GLY A 123 -14.05 23.44 13.56
N GLN A 124 -13.27 24.36 13.00
CA GLN A 124 -12.65 24.19 11.67
C GLN A 124 -11.13 24.14 11.75
N VAL A 125 -10.54 23.34 10.84
CA VAL A 125 -9.11 23.33 10.55
C VAL A 125 -8.89 23.60 9.07
N VAL A 126 -7.95 24.47 8.77
CA VAL A 126 -7.61 24.90 7.41
C VAL A 126 -6.22 24.39 7.06
N PHE A 127 -6.13 23.69 5.92
CA PHE A 127 -4.87 23.26 5.31
C PHE A 127 -4.62 24.09 4.05
N THR A 128 -3.39 24.58 3.89
CA THR A 128 -2.99 25.36 2.71
C THR A 128 -1.82 24.66 2.02
N LEU A 129 -1.99 24.33 0.76
CA LEU A 129 -1.01 23.65 -0.07
C LEU A 129 -0.22 24.66 -0.91
N ARG A 130 0.99 24.28 -1.34
CA ARG A 130 1.83 25.08 -2.27
C ARG A 130 1.42 24.93 -3.74
N ALA A 131 0.82 23.79 -4.08
CA ALA A 131 0.31 23.46 -5.40
C ALA A 131 -0.98 22.64 -5.24
N PRO A 132 -1.89 22.64 -6.22
CA PRO A 132 -3.09 21.84 -6.20
C PRO A 132 -2.76 20.33 -6.06
N GLU A 133 -3.47 19.65 -5.17
CA GLU A 133 -3.33 18.21 -4.93
C GLU A 133 -4.69 17.63 -4.57
N ALA A 134 -5.40 17.10 -5.57
CA ALA A 134 -6.75 16.56 -5.39
C ALA A 134 -6.80 15.33 -4.48
N SER A 135 -5.69 14.59 -4.35
CA SER A 135 -5.53 13.45 -3.44
C SER A 135 -5.32 13.87 -1.97
N PHE A 136 -5.09 15.15 -1.68
CA PHE A 136 -4.77 15.63 -0.34
C PHE A 136 -5.71 15.14 0.77
N PRO A 137 -7.05 15.09 0.60
CA PRO A 137 -7.93 14.55 1.65
C PRO A 137 -7.62 13.08 2.02
N LEU A 138 -7.08 12.27 1.12
CA LEU A 138 -6.68 10.89 1.42
C LEU A 138 -5.47 10.82 2.36
N THR A 139 -4.59 11.81 2.35
CA THR A 139 -3.42 11.87 3.24
C THR A 139 -3.80 12.12 4.71
N LEU A 140 -5.01 12.63 4.96
CA LEU A 140 -5.54 12.94 6.29
C LEU A 140 -6.12 11.73 7.03
N ARG A 141 -5.81 10.51 6.56
CA ARG A 141 -6.07 9.24 7.27
C ARG A 141 -5.14 9.05 8.49
N VAL A 142 -4.06 9.84 8.59
CA VAL A 142 -3.14 9.79 9.74
C VAL A 142 -3.92 9.98 11.05
N GLY A 143 -3.68 9.09 12.01
CA GLY A 143 -4.40 9.11 13.29
C GLY A 143 -4.10 10.38 14.09
N ILE A 144 -5.14 11.01 14.65
CA ILE A 144 -5.00 12.18 15.50
C ILE A 144 -4.64 11.74 16.92
N ILE A 145 -3.73 12.47 17.59
CA ILE A 145 -3.26 12.19 18.95
C ILE A 145 -3.80 13.22 19.97
N PRO A 146 -4.03 12.82 21.24
CA PRO A 146 -4.65 13.67 22.24
C PRO A 146 -3.70 14.79 22.73
N LYS A 147 -4.01 16.05 22.38
CA LYS A 147 -3.26 17.23 22.82
C LYS A 147 -3.09 17.28 24.35
N HIS A 148 -4.16 17.01 25.11
CA HIS A 148 -4.14 17.11 26.57
C HIS A 148 -3.14 16.14 27.26
N ILE A 149 -2.74 15.06 26.57
CA ILE A 149 -1.74 14.11 27.07
C ILE A 149 -0.32 14.56 26.71
N TYR A 150 -0.12 15.10 25.51
CA TYR A 150 1.21 15.31 24.95
C TYR A 150 1.67 16.77 24.93
N THR A 151 0.86 17.71 25.43
CA THR A 151 1.23 19.14 25.49
C THR A 151 2.58 19.34 26.18
N GLY A 152 3.49 20.07 25.51
CA GLY A 152 4.82 20.39 25.99
C GLY A 152 5.87 19.30 25.83
N MET A 153 5.53 18.17 25.19
CA MET A 153 6.47 17.09 24.88
C MET A 153 7.08 17.29 23.48
N ALA A 154 8.39 17.09 23.35
CA ALA A 154 9.06 16.96 22.07
C ALA A 154 8.71 15.61 21.40
N PRO A 155 8.87 15.47 20.05
CA PRO A 155 8.54 14.24 19.33
C PRO A 155 9.13 12.96 19.94
N ALA A 156 10.40 12.98 20.37
CA ALA A 156 11.04 11.83 21.00
C ALA A 156 10.42 11.45 22.37
N GLN A 157 9.95 12.45 23.12
CA GLN A 157 9.26 12.24 24.40
C GLN A 157 7.85 11.65 24.17
N ILE A 158 7.16 12.10 23.11
CA ILE A 158 5.87 11.52 22.69
C ILE A 158 6.07 10.04 22.36
N ALA A 159 7.05 9.71 21.51
CA ALA A 159 7.33 8.32 21.10
C ALA A 159 7.62 7.40 22.29
N SER A 160 8.32 7.89 23.32
CA SER A 160 8.70 7.13 24.52
C SER A 160 7.68 7.21 25.66
N SER A 161 6.59 7.94 25.49
CA SER A 161 5.54 8.09 26.51
C SER A 161 4.82 6.75 26.78
N PRO A 162 4.42 6.45 28.01
CA PRO A 162 3.52 5.33 28.30
C PRO A 162 2.19 5.37 27.53
N PHE A 163 1.75 6.56 27.11
CA PHE A 163 0.57 6.76 26.26
C PHE A 163 0.82 6.45 24.78
N SER A 164 2.06 6.22 24.38
CA SER A 164 2.45 5.62 23.10
C SER A 164 2.80 4.11 23.24
N GLY A 165 2.23 3.46 24.25
CA GLY A 165 2.45 2.05 24.58
C GLY A 165 1.33 1.50 25.46
N VAL A 166 1.66 1.06 26.67
CA VAL A 166 0.73 0.35 27.58
C VAL A 166 -0.51 1.14 28.02
N ARG A 167 -0.52 2.44 27.78
CA ARG A 167 -1.67 3.35 28.07
C ARG A 167 -2.20 4.01 26.80
N ALA A 168 -1.89 3.47 25.62
CA ALA A 168 -2.36 4.07 24.38
C ALA A 168 -3.89 4.04 24.28
N PHE A 169 -4.47 5.17 23.91
CA PHE A 169 -5.88 5.32 23.62
C PHE A 169 -6.10 6.44 22.59
N GLY A 170 -7.17 6.33 21.86
CA GLY A 170 -7.57 7.28 20.83
C GLY A 170 -9.08 7.53 20.83
N THR A 171 -9.59 7.90 19.69
CA THR A 171 -11.03 8.00 19.40
C THR A 171 -11.59 6.74 18.74
N GLY A 172 -10.71 5.81 18.34
CA GLY A 172 -11.05 4.58 17.61
C GLY A 172 -11.88 3.59 18.43
N PRO A 173 -12.25 2.45 17.82
CA PRO A 173 -13.15 1.48 18.41
C PRO A 173 -12.61 0.81 19.68
N PHE A 174 -11.28 0.74 19.83
CA PHE A 174 -10.63 0.11 20.96
C PHE A 174 -9.59 1.02 21.63
N LYS A 175 -9.17 0.63 22.84
CA LYS A 175 -8.04 1.18 23.58
C LYS A 175 -7.19 0.05 24.15
N VAL A 176 -5.94 0.31 24.51
CA VAL A 176 -5.10 -0.70 25.16
C VAL A 176 -5.65 -1.03 26.54
N GLY A 177 -5.97 -2.30 26.77
CA GLY A 177 -6.30 -2.87 28.07
C GLY A 177 -5.06 -3.42 28.77
N SER A 178 -4.27 -4.25 28.05
CA SER A 178 -3.01 -4.79 28.59
C SER A 178 -2.04 -5.18 27.46
N ILE A 179 -0.76 -5.14 27.77
CA ILE A 179 0.33 -5.61 26.89
C ILE A 179 1.19 -6.59 27.68
N ASN A 180 1.50 -7.73 27.06
CA ASN A 180 2.52 -8.65 27.54
C ASN A 180 3.39 -9.11 26.35
N GLN A 181 4.37 -10.00 26.59
CA GLN A 181 5.29 -10.46 25.56
C GLN A 181 4.63 -11.22 24.39
N LEU A 182 3.43 -11.76 24.59
CA LEU A 182 2.76 -12.65 23.64
C LEU A 182 1.49 -12.04 23.04
N ALA A 183 0.96 -10.96 23.63
CA ALA A 183 -0.30 -10.41 23.18
C ALA A 183 -0.51 -8.95 23.63
N ILE A 184 -1.29 -8.24 22.82
CA ILE A 184 -1.93 -6.97 23.17
C ILE A 184 -3.42 -7.24 23.29
N THR A 185 -4.00 -6.99 24.47
CA THR A 185 -5.44 -7.00 24.65
C THR A 185 -5.97 -5.59 24.48
N LEU A 186 -6.85 -5.42 23.53
CA LEU A 186 -7.57 -4.19 23.29
C LEU A 186 -8.97 -4.30 23.89
N ASP A 187 -9.35 -3.34 24.73
CA ASP A 187 -10.66 -3.21 25.32
C ASP A 187 -11.53 -2.28 24.48
N ARG A 188 -12.84 -2.56 24.43
CA ARG A 188 -13.81 -1.68 23.77
C ARG A 188 -13.68 -0.25 24.30
N ASN A 189 -13.60 0.70 23.39
CA ASN A 189 -13.70 2.12 23.74
C ASN A 189 -15.18 2.47 24.04
N PRO A 190 -15.53 2.86 25.28
CA PRO A 190 -16.93 3.16 25.63
C PRO A 190 -17.47 4.41 24.92
N ASN A 191 -16.58 5.26 24.40
CA ASN A 191 -16.92 6.52 23.73
C ASN A 191 -16.89 6.42 22.20
N ALA A 192 -16.50 5.26 21.63
CA ALA A 192 -16.47 5.07 20.18
C ALA A 192 -17.86 5.16 19.55
N VAL A 193 -17.93 5.71 18.34
CA VAL A 193 -19.18 5.81 17.54
C VAL A 193 -18.85 5.38 16.10
N PRO A 194 -19.45 4.25 15.64
CA PRO A 194 -20.25 3.26 16.40
C PRO A 194 -19.40 2.48 17.43
N GLN A 195 -20.04 1.98 18.47
CA GLN A 195 -19.37 1.10 19.42
C GLN A 195 -19.24 -0.31 18.85
N PRO A 196 -18.08 -0.98 18.98
CA PRO A 196 -17.93 -2.37 18.57
C PRO A 196 -18.81 -3.32 19.38
N TYR A 197 -19.21 -4.46 18.79
CA TYR A 197 -19.91 -5.51 19.50
C TYR A 197 -18.98 -6.27 20.45
N LEU A 198 -17.72 -6.51 20.07
CA LEU A 198 -16.74 -7.19 20.91
C LEU A 198 -16.41 -6.38 22.18
N ASP A 199 -16.23 -7.08 23.31
CA ASP A 199 -15.66 -6.48 24.52
C ASP A 199 -14.15 -6.32 24.39
N HIS A 200 -13.51 -7.36 23.81
CA HIS A 200 -12.06 -7.42 23.65
C HIS A 200 -11.67 -7.94 22.26
N LEU A 201 -10.60 -7.36 21.73
CA LEU A 201 -9.85 -7.91 20.61
C LEU A 201 -8.43 -8.20 21.11
N VAL A 202 -8.03 -9.49 21.08
CA VAL A 202 -6.69 -9.91 21.50
C VAL A 202 -5.82 -10.09 20.26
N LEU A 203 -4.78 -9.30 20.14
CA LEU A 203 -3.75 -9.41 19.10
C LEU A 203 -2.61 -10.26 19.65
N ARG A 204 -2.58 -11.55 19.30
CA ARG A 204 -1.54 -12.49 19.74
C ARG A 204 -0.38 -12.43 18.76
N THR A 205 0.80 -12.04 19.23
CA THR A 205 1.97 -11.81 18.39
C THR A 205 2.72 -13.10 18.07
N TYR A 206 3.15 -13.22 16.82
CA TYR A 206 3.97 -14.31 16.31
C TYR A 206 5.20 -13.74 15.60
N PRO A 207 6.37 -14.42 15.67
CA PRO A 207 7.58 -13.89 15.07
C PRO A 207 7.46 -13.78 13.53
N ALA A 208 7.90 -12.68 12.96
CA ALA A 208 7.93 -12.48 11.51
C ALA A 208 8.88 -13.46 10.79
N THR A 209 9.83 -14.06 11.53
CA THR A 209 10.74 -15.09 11.02
C THR A 209 10.09 -16.47 10.84
N ASP A 210 8.90 -16.70 11.46
CA ASP A 210 8.12 -17.94 11.29
C ASP A 210 6.60 -17.61 11.29
N PRO A 211 6.07 -17.04 10.20
CA PRO A 211 4.65 -16.69 10.07
C PRO A 211 3.74 -17.92 10.08
N GLN A 212 4.27 -19.13 9.82
CA GLN A 212 3.54 -20.39 9.89
C GLN A 212 2.95 -20.67 11.28
N LEU A 213 3.56 -20.11 12.34
CA LEU A 213 3.02 -20.22 13.69
C LEU A 213 1.65 -19.54 13.84
N ALA A 214 1.45 -18.40 13.17
CA ALA A 214 0.18 -17.69 13.16
C ALA A 214 -0.91 -18.50 12.41
N ILE A 215 -0.56 -19.10 11.27
CA ILE A 215 -1.46 -19.97 10.51
C ILE A 215 -1.84 -21.21 11.35
N ARG A 216 -0.86 -21.84 12.00
CA ARG A 216 -1.12 -22.98 12.90
C ARG A 216 -2.04 -22.59 14.06
N ALA A 217 -1.93 -21.38 14.58
CA ALA A 217 -2.80 -20.92 15.66
C ALA A 217 -4.28 -20.90 15.23
N VAL A 218 -4.58 -20.46 14.02
CA VAL A 218 -5.97 -20.50 13.49
C VAL A 218 -6.41 -21.92 13.19
N LEU A 219 -5.55 -22.75 12.61
CA LEU A 219 -5.86 -24.16 12.34
C LEU A 219 -6.17 -24.98 13.60
N THR A 220 -5.59 -24.63 14.74
CA THR A 220 -5.81 -25.29 16.04
C THR A 220 -6.87 -24.62 16.91
N GLY A 221 -7.45 -23.51 16.46
CA GLY A 221 -8.41 -22.72 17.24
C GLY A 221 -7.77 -21.90 18.37
N ALA A 222 -6.45 -21.74 18.39
CA ALA A 222 -5.75 -20.85 19.34
C ALA A 222 -5.90 -19.37 18.98
N ALA A 223 -6.20 -19.07 17.72
CA ALA A 223 -6.62 -17.76 17.23
C ALA A 223 -7.84 -17.93 16.32
N ASP A 224 -8.59 -16.84 16.13
CA ASP A 224 -9.77 -16.80 15.26
C ASP A 224 -9.45 -16.29 13.87
N LEU A 225 -8.45 -15.40 13.76
CA LEU A 225 -8.16 -14.67 12.53
C LEU A 225 -6.65 -14.63 12.30
N VAL A 226 -6.24 -14.66 11.03
CA VAL A 226 -4.86 -14.40 10.61
C VAL A 226 -4.84 -13.78 9.22
N GLY A 227 -4.05 -12.73 9.05
CA GLY A 227 -3.87 -12.02 7.78
C GLY A 227 -2.47 -12.13 7.21
N GLY A 228 -2.29 -11.64 5.97
CA GLY A 228 -1.01 -11.66 5.27
C GLY A 228 -0.53 -13.05 4.88
N ILE A 229 -1.47 -13.97 4.63
CA ILE A 229 -1.20 -15.35 4.25
C ILE A 229 -0.58 -15.37 2.86
N GLN A 230 0.59 -16.02 2.74
CA GLN A 230 1.28 -16.12 1.47
C GLN A 230 0.53 -17.05 0.50
N PRO A 231 0.57 -16.78 -0.81
CA PRO A 231 -0.19 -17.55 -1.81
C PRO A 231 -0.05 -19.07 -1.70
N GLN A 232 1.17 -19.58 -1.47
CA GLN A 232 1.44 -21.02 -1.35
C GLN A 232 0.85 -21.66 -0.08
N GLU A 233 0.46 -20.87 0.90
CA GLU A 233 -0.07 -21.33 2.18
C GLU A 233 -1.59 -21.43 2.20
N VAL A 234 -2.25 -20.74 1.25
CA VAL A 234 -3.72 -20.63 1.20
C VAL A 234 -4.39 -22.00 1.09
N ASP A 235 -3.82 -22.91 0.30
CA ASP A 235 -4.38 -24.25 0.11
C ASP A 235 -4.43 -25.07 1.41
N THR A 236 -3.59 -24.76 2.40
CA THR A 236 -3.62 -25.41 3.71
C THR A 236 -4.86 -25.01 4.54
N LEU A 237 -5.48 -23.88 4.21
CA LEU A 237 -6.62 -23.28 4.89
C LEU A 237 -7.93 -23.52 4.14
N LEU A 238 -7.86 -23.66 2.81
CA LEU A 238 -9.05 -23.91 1.99
C LEU A 238 -9.75 -25.21 2.34
N GLY A 239 -11.07 -25.17 2.42
CA GLY A 239 -11.89 -26.34 2.74
C GLY A 239 -11.79 -26.85 4.17
N ARG A 240 -11.09 -26.14 5.07
CA ARG A 240 -11.06 -26.48 6.49
C ARG A 240 -12.39 -26.15 7.15
N ASN A 241 -12.96 -27.12 7.86
CA ASN A 241 -14.19 -26.92 8.58
C ASN A 241 -14.01 -25.80 9.63
N GLY A 242 -14.96 -24.88 9.69
CA GLY A 242 -14.95 -23.77 10.65
C GLY A 242 -14.08 -22.58 10.25
N LEU A 243 -13.46 -22.58 9.05
CA LEU A 243 -12.70 -21.44 8.51
C LEU A 243 -13.30 -20.93 7.19
N THR A 244 -13.17 -19.63 6.99
CA THR A 244 -13.45 -18.95 5.72
C THR A 244 -12.19 -18.19 5.31
N VAL A 245 -11.80 -18.27 4.05
CA VAL A 245 -10.71 -17.49 3.48
C VAL A 245 -11.32 -16.34 2.70
N LEU A 246 -10.98 -15.12 3.07
CA LEU A 246 -11.37 -13.88 2.41
C LEU A 246 -10.17 -13.31 1.65
N GLU A 247 -10.43 -12.59 0.58
CA GLU A 247 -9.40 -11.92 -0.23
C GLU A 247 -9.77 -10.48 -0.49
N ALA A 248 -8.81 -9.57 -0.33
CA ALA A 248 -8.92 -8.18 -0.71
C ALA A 248 -7.90 -7.86 -1.80
N ARG A 249 -8.33 -7.17 -2.88
CA ARG A 249 -7.39 -6.62 -3.85
C ARG A 249 -6.61 -5.48 -3.23
N MET A 250 -5.27 -5.53 -3.37
CA MET A 250 -4.40 -4.47 -2.89
C MET A 250 -4.13 -3.43 -3.97
N PHE A 251 -3.82 -2.22 -3.55
CA PHE A 251 -3.31 -1.15 -4.43
C PHE A 251 -1.78 -1.20 -4.54
N THR A 252 -1.25 -2.41 -4.65
CA THR A 252 0.17 -2.65 -4.90
C THR A 252 0.42 -2.80 -6.39
N ASN A 253 1.59 -2.42 -6.85
CA ASN A 253 2.04 -2.68 -8.20
C ASN A 253 3.42 -3.35 -8.18
N SER A 254 3.50 -4.54 -8.76
CA SER A 254 4.76 -5.27 -8.93
C SER A 254 5.22 -5.13 -10.37
N PHE A 255 6.45 -4.67 -10.57
CA PHE A 255 6.97 -4.40 -11.90
C PHE A 255 8.50 -4.57 -11.97
N VAL A 256 9.02 -4.71 -13.19
CA VAL A 256 10.46 -4.65 -13.47
C VAL A 256 10.77 -3.31 -14.12
N SER A 257 11.48 -2.44 -13.41
CA SER A 257 11.97 -1.17 -13.94
C SER A 257 13.20 -1.38 -14.82
N PHE A 258 13.29 -0.63 -15.92
CA PHE A 258 14.46 -0.54 -16.77
C PHE A 258 15.25 0.74 -16.46
N ASN A 259 16.55 0.64 -16.19
CA ASN A 259 17.40 1.82 -16.10
C ASN A 259 17.88 2.23 -17.51
N SER A 260 17.00 2.87 -18.28
CA SER A 260 17.23 3.12 -19.70
C SER A 260 18.14 4.32 -20.02
N ASP A 261 18.49 5.14 -19.06
CA ASP A 261 19.41 6.27 -19.17
C ASP A 261 20.69 6.14 -18.34
N GLY A 262 20.78 5.10 -17.48
CA GLY A 262 21.94 4.74 -16.67
C GLY A 262 22.62 3.45 -17.13
N ASP A 263 22.86 2.53 -16.18
CA ASP A 263 23.61 1.27 -16.38
C ASP A 263 22.98 0.33 -17.42
N GLY A 264 21.66 0.43 -17.63
CA GLY A 264 20.92 -0.35 -18.63
C GLY A 264 20.80 0.32 -20.01
N LYS A 265 21.32 1.54 -20.21
CA LYS A 265 21.10 2.34 -21.42
C LYS A 265 21.49 1.65 -22.73
N SER A 266 22.57 0.88 -22.74
CA SER A 266 23.02 0.15 -23.91
C SER A 266 22.03 -0.92 -24.39
N PHE A 267 21.17 -1.41 -23.49
CA PHE A 267 20.14 -2.41 -23.73
C PHE A 267 18.76 -1.76 -23.91
N PHE A 268 18.34 -0.91 -23.01
CA PHE A 268 16.97 -0.41 -22.87
C PHE A 268 16.76 1.03 -23.39
N GLY A 269 17.79 1.68 -23.89
CA GLY A 269 17.66 3.03 -24.49
C GLY A 269 16.77 3.07 -25.75
N ASP A 270 16.63 1.95 -26.46
CA ASP A 270 15.76 1.81 -27.63
C ASP A 270 14.35 1.39 -27.19
N PRO A 271 13.28 2.19 -27.45
CA PRO A 271 11.91 1.85 -27.09
C PRO A 271 11.43 0.51 -27.65
N LYS A 272 11.90 0.12 -28.85
CA LYS A 272 11.54 -1.18 -29.47
C LYS A 272 12.00 -2.36 -28.63
N VAL A 273 13.14 -2.22 -27.96
CA VAL A 273 13.66 -3.26 -27.05
C VAL A 273 12.78 -3.34 -25.80
N ARG A 274 12.43 -2.21 -25.19
CA ARG A 274 11.58 -2.20 -24.00
C ARG A 274 10.20 -2.79 -24.30
N LEU A 275 9.60 -2.41 -25.42
CA LEU A 275 8.33 -2.97 -25.88
C LEU A 275 8.43 -4.49 -26.11
N ALA A 276 9.52 -4.96 -26.72
CA ALA A 276 9.75 -6.40 -26.91
C ALA A 276 9.79 -7.15 -25.57
N LEU A 277 10.42 -6.58 -24.55
CA LEU A 277 10.46 -7.17 -23.21
C LEU A 277 9.08 -7.21 -22.54
N VAL A 278 8.26 -6.17 -22.71
CA VAL A 278 6.87 -6.13 -22.22
C VAL A 278 6.03 -7.24 -22.87
N GLN A 279 6.17 -7.44 -24.20
CA GLN A 279 5.45 -8.47 -24.95
C GLN A 279 5.99 -9.88 -24.70
N ALA A 280 7.22 -10.03 -24.22
CA ALA A 280 7.83 -11.34 -23.93
C ALA A 280 7.35 -11.97 -22.63
N VAL A 281 6.65 -11.23 -21.76
CA VAL A 281 6.29 -11.69 -20.43
C VAL A 281 4.83 -12.12 -20.36
N ASP A 282 4.62 -13.41 -20.13
CA ASP A 282 3.32 -14.01 -19.80
C ASP A 282 3.02 -13.80 -18.31
N ARG A 283 2.27 -12.76 -18.03
CA ARG A 283 1.86 -12.36 -16.66
C ARG A 283 0.92 -13.38 -16.04
N GLN A 284 -0.02 -13.91 -16.82
CA GLN A 284 -0.99 -14.90 -16.34
C GLN A 284 -0.29 -16.18 -15.86
N LYS A 285 0.78 -16.57 -16.55
CA LYS A 285 1.60 -17.71 -16.14
C LYS A 285 2.31 -17.44 -14.82
N ILE A 286 2.84 -16.23 -14.60
CA ILE A 286 3.43 -15.84 -13.31
C ILE A 286 2.37 -15.89 -12.21
N VAL A 287 1.20 -15.30 -12.42
CA VAL A 287 0.10 -15.30 -11.45
C VAL A 287 -0.34 -16.72 -11.10
N SER A 288 -0.50 -17.60 -12.10
CA SER A 288 -0.98 -18.97 -11.85
C SER A 288 0.08 -19.87 -11.21
N GLU A 289 1.34 -19.82 -11.68
CA GLU A 289 2.39 -20.76 -11.25
C GLU A 289 3.12 -20.31 -9.97
N VAL A 290 3.28 -18.99 -9.76
CA VAL A 290 4.03 -18.47 -8.63
C VAL A 290 3.12 -17.95 -7.52
N LEU A 291 2.01 -17.30 -7.90
CA LEU A 291 1.12 -16.65 -6.94
C LEU A 291 -0.17 -17.45 -6.68
N ALA A 292 -0.25 -18.70 -7.17
CA ALA A 292 -1.40 -19.59 -6.98
C ALA A 292 -2.76 -18.92 -7.35
N GLY A 293 -2.76 -18.00 -8.31
CA GLY A 293 -3.94 -17.23 -8.72
C GLY A 293 -4.34 -16.10 -7.76
N ARG A 294 -3.52 -15.78 -6.74
CA ARG A 294 -3.83 -14.78 -5.71
C ARG A 294 -3.27 -13.39 -6.06
N ALA A 295 -3.43 -13.00 -7.29
CA ALA A 295 -3.10 -11.68 -7.82
C ALA A 295 -3.87 -11.44 -9.10
N ASP A 296 -4.07 -10.18 -9.45
CA ASP A 296 -4.52 -9.78 -10.78
C ASP A 296 -3.29 -9.55 -11.67
N ALA A 297 -3.25 -10.15 -12.86
CA ALA A 297 -2.23 -9.82 -13.86
C ALA A 297 -2.48 -8.40 -14.35
N ASP A 298 -1.53 -7.51 -14.09
CA ASP A 298 -1.72 -6.08 -14.25
C ASP A 298 -0.61 -5.46 -15.11
N PRO A 299 -0.88 -5.17 -16.40
CA PRO A 299 0.11 -4.58 -17.31
C PRO A 299 0.21 -3.04 -17.23
N ASN A 300 -0.44 -2.41 -16.26
CA ASN A 300 -0.56 -0.96 -16.10
C ASN A 300 0.12 -0.44 -14.84
N PRO A 301 0.50 0.87 -14.81
CA PRO A 301 0.94 1.53 -13.58
C PRO A 301 -0.18 1.71 -12.55
N ILE A 302 -1.45 1.79 -12.98
CA ILE A 302 -2.61 1.87 -12.07
C ILE A 302 -3.22 0.48 -11.93
N PRO A 303 -3.30 -0.08 -10.70
CA PRO A 303 -3.84 -1.40 -10.45
C PRO A 303 -5.30 -1.58 -10.88
N THR A 304 -5.70 -2.82 -11.22
CA THR A 304 -7.09 -3.17 -11.54
C THR A 304 -8.08 -2.85 -10.43
N ALA A 305 -7.62 -2.76 -9.17
CA ALA A 305 -8.42 -2.29 -8.04
C ALA A 305 -8.75 -0.80 -8.13
N GLY A 306 -7.92 0.01 -8.82
CA GLY A 306 -8.02 1.47 -8.89
C GLY A 306 -9.21 1.94 -9.73
N TRP A 307 -9.82 3.04 -9.31
CA TRP A 307 -10.96 3.63 -10.02
C TRP A 307 -10.61 4.22 -11.38
N ALA A 308 -9.33 4.55 -11.60
CA ALA A 308 -8.84 5.09 -12.87
C ALA A 308 -8.17 4.03 -13.77
N TYR A 309 -8.28 2.73 -13.44
CA TYR A 309 -7.73 1.66 -14.27
C TYR A 309 -8.27 1.69 -15.69
N SER A 310 -7.37 1.60 -16.69
CA SER A 310 -7.70 1.61 -18.10
C SER A 310 -7.50 0.23 -18.73
N ALA A 311 -8.59 -0.48 -19.01
CA ALA A 311 -8.54 -1.76 -19.73
C ALA A 311 -8.05 -1.58 -21.19
N SER A 312 -8.29 -0.42 -21.80
CA SER A 312 -7.79 -0.11 -23.15
C SER A 312 -6.26 0.01 -23.16
N ALA A 313 -5.66 0.73 -22.21
CA ALA A 313 -4.20 0.80 -22.09
C ALA A 313 -3.59 -0.58 -21.78
N ALA A 314 -4.22 -1.36 -20.90
CA ALA A 314 -3.80 -2.73 -20.54
C ALA A 314 -3.75 -3.69 -21.74
N SER A 315 -4.56 -3.46 -22.75
CA SER A 315 -4.65 -4.32 -23.94
C SER A 315 -3.73 -3.93 -25.11
N LEU A 316 -2.98 -2.82 -25.01
CA LEU A 316 -2.15 -2.30 -26.11
C LEU A 316 -1.04 -3.27 -26.51
N HIS A 317 -0.35 -3.86 -25.54
CA HIS A 317 0.83 -4.68 -25.77
C HIS A 317 0.68 -6.04 -25.05
N PRO A 318 -0.21 -6.93 -25.54
CA PRO A 318 -0.43 -8.23 -24.93
C PRO A 318 0.83 -9.11 -25.04
N TYR A 319 0.86 -10.19 -24.26
CA TYR A 319 1.89 -11.21 -24.38
C TYR A 319 1.91 -11.78 -25.82
N ASP A 320 3.06 -11.64 -26.48
CA ASP A 320 3.35 -12.20 -27.81
C ASP A 320 4.86 -12.39 -27.97
N ALA A 321 5.36 -13.56 -27.63
CA ALA A 321 6.79 -13.89 -27.73
C ALA A 321 7.34 -13.81 -29.17
N ILE A 322 6.47 -14.03 -30.19
CA ILE A 322 6.87 -13.96 -31.60
C ILE A 322 7.05 -12.48 -32.01
N ALA A 323 6.11 -11.62 -31.66
CA ALA A 323 6.24 -10.17 -31.87
C ALA A 323 7.45 -9.61 -31.13
N ALA A 324 7.66 -10.03 -29.87
CA ALA A 324 8.83 -9.67 -29.07
C ALA A 324 10.15 -9.99 -29.79
N ALA A 325 10.28 -11.22 -30.31
CA ALA A 325 11.46 -11.65 -31.06
C ALA A 325 11.69 -10.80 -32.31
N LYS A 326 10.64 -10.49 -33.08
CA LYS A 326 10.70 -9.63 -34.28
C LYS A 326 11.11 -8.18 -33.93
N ASN A 327 10.59 -7.64 -32.85
CA ASN A 327 10.95 -6.28 -32.37
C ASN A 327 12.43 -6.20 -31.99
N LEU A 328 12.97 -7.24 -31.34
CA LEU A 328 14.40 -7.33 -31.04
C LEU A 328 15.26 -7.39 -32.31
N GLU A 329 14.85 -8.17 -33.30
CA GLU A 329 15.52 -8.25 -34.62
C GLU A 329 15.50 -6.88 -35.33
N ALA A 330 14.34 -6.22 -35.35
CA ALA A 330 14.19 -4.86 -35.91
C ALA A 330 15.04 -3.81 -35.18
N ALA A 331 15.33 -4.04 -33.88
CA ALA A 331 16.25 -3.23 -33.11
C ALA A 331 17.74 -3.60 -33.30
N GLY A 332 18.02 -4.62 -34.16
CA GLY A 332 19.36 -5.08 -34.48
C GLY A 332 19.95 -6.10 -33.50
N TRP A 333 19.14 -6.67 -32.62
CA TRP A 333 19.51 -7.76 -31.71
C TRP A 333 19.24 -9.10 -32.38
N LEU A 334 20.25 -9.70 -33.01
CA LEU A 334 20.14 -10.96 -33.74
C LEU A 334 20.54 -12.15 -32.85
N ALA A 335 19.83 -13.27 -32.99
CA ALA A 335 20.16 -14.49 -32.25
C ALA A 335 21.50 -15.06 -32.74
N ASP A 336 22.42 -15.30 -31.82
CA ASP A 336 23.66 -16.02 -32.11
C ASP A 336 23.35 -17.49 -32.38
N PRO A 337 23.82 -18.07 -33.49
CA PRO A 337 23.47 -19.45 -33.88
C PRO A 337 23.96 -20.51 -32.88
N ALA A 338 25.08 -20.26 -32.19
CA ALA A 338 25.70 -21.21 -31.25
C ALA A 338 25.10 -21.10 -29.86
N THR A 339 24.99 -19.88 -29.32
CA THR A 339 24.55 -19.66 -27.93
C THR A 339 23.05 -19.43 -27.80
N LYS A 340 22.36 -19.11 -28.91
CA LYS A 340 20.97 -18.66 -28.95
C LYS A 340 20.74 -17.32 -28.22
N ILE A 341 21.73 -16.74 -27.56
CA ILE A 341 21.65 -15.41 -26.94
C ILE A 341 21.77 -14.36 -28.03
N ARG A 342 20.91 -13.35 -27.97
CA ARG A 342 20.94 -12.24 -28.92
C ARG A 342 22.18 -11.38 -28.75
N ALA A 343 22.68 -10.86 -29.86
CA ALA A 343 23.82 -9.97 -29.87
C ALA A 343 23.61 -8.81 -30.85
N LYS A 344 24.19 -7.65 -30.53
CA LYS A 344 24.21 -6.44 -31.37
C LYS A 344 25.59 -5.83 -31.32
N LYS A 345 26.24 -5.68 -32.53
CA LYS A 345 27.60 -5.11 -32.65
C LYS A 345 28.64 -5.77 -31.72
N GLY A 346 28.58 -7.10 -31.58
CA GLY A 346 29.50 -7.87 -30.73
C GLY A 346 29.15 -7.91 -29.25
N THR A 347 28.16 -7.17 -28.79
CA THR A 347 27.69 -7.21 -27.40
C THR A 347 26.55 -8.22 -27.27
N SER A 348 26.69 -9.23 -26.44
CA SER A 348 25.62 -10.19 -26.09
C SER A 348 24.57 -9.54 -25.20
N PHE A 349 23.28 -9.91 -25.38
CA PHE A 349 22.20 -9.40 -24.53
C PHE A 349 22.19 -10.16 -23.20
N LYS A 350 23.09 -9.77 -22.32
CA LYS A 350 23.22 -10.28 -20.96
C LYS A 350 23.05 -9.11 -20.01
N VAL A 351 22.08 -9.21 -19.12
CA VAL A 351 21.72 -8.13 -18.17
C VAL A 351 21.54 -8.67 -16.77
N MET A 352 21.81 -7.84 -15.78
CA MET A 352 21.57 -8.14 -14.37
C MET A 352 20.23 -7.58 -13.93
N MET A 353 19.44 -8.40 -13.25
CA MET A 353 18.22 -8.00 -12.54
C MET A 353 18.44 -8.11 -11.04
N VAL A 354 18.26 -7.01 -10.31
CA VAL A 354 18.26 -7.00 -8.85
C VAL A 354 16.84 -7.20 -8.32
N ALA A 355 16.70 -7.97 -7.24
CA ALA A 355 15.43 -8.23 -6.57
C ALA A 355 15.62 -8.42 -5.06
N ALA A 356 14.57 -8.24 -4.28
CA ALA A 356 14.59 -8.57 -2.87
C ALA A 356 14.68 -10.10 -2.68
N ASP A 357 15.54 -10.54 -1.73
CA ASP A 357 15.68 -11.93 -1.32
C ASP A 357 14.53 -12.32 -0.38
N SER A 358 13.37 -12.48 -0.97
CA SER A 358 12.13 -12.83 -0.29
C SER A 358 11.17 -13.52 -1.26
N TYR A 359 10.28 -14.36 -0.70
CA TYR A 359 9.13 -14.84 -1.45
C TYR A 359 8.11 -13.68 -1.61
N PRO A 360 7.45 -13.51 -2.78
CA PRO A 360 7.58 -14.33 -4.01
C PRO A 360 8.64 -13.82 -5.00
N ASN A 361 9.40 -12.77 -4.65
CA ASN A 361 10.31 -12.09 -5.60
C ASN A 361 11.33 -13.01 -6.23
N GLN A 362 11.88 -13.98 -5.47
CA GLN A 362 12.84 -14.95 -6.01
C GLN A 362 12.22 -15.77 -7.15
N GLN A 363 11.04 -16.38 -6.93
CA GLN A 363 10.39 -17.21 -7.94
C GLN A 363 9.93 -16.40 -9.15
N ILE A 364 9.48 -15.15 -8.95
CA ILE A 364 9.11 -14.25 -10.03
C ILE A 364 10.34 -13.89 -10.87
N ALA A 365 11.46 -13.53 -10.24
CA ALA A 365 12.70 -13.22 -10.94
C ALA A 365 13.20 -14.41 -11.77
N GLU A 366 13.13 -15.62 -11.24
CA GLU A 366 13.47 -16.84 -11.97
C GLU A 366 12.51 -17.12 -13.14
N ALA A 367 11.19 -16.91 -12.95
CA ALA A 367 10.20 -17.08 -14.01
C ALA A 367 10.43 -16.06 -15.14
N LEU A 368 10.71 -14.80 -14.81
CA LEU A 368 11.06 -13.76 -15.77
C LEU A 368 12.34 -14.11 -16.54
N ALA A 369 13.39 -14.54 -15.82
CA ALA A 369 14.65 -14.94 -16.47
C ALA A 369 14.44 -16.10 -17.47
N ARG A 370 13.60 -17.10 -17.12
CA ARG A 370 13.25 -18.20 -18.05
C ARG A 370 12.47 -17.71 -19.28
N GLN A 371 11.48 -16.81 -19.09
CA GLN A 371 10.68 -16.30 -20.21
C GLN A 371 11.53 -15.42 -21.16
N LEU A 372 12.41 -14.59 -20.63
CA LEU A 372 13.30 -13.75 -21.43
C LEU A 372 14.40 -14.57 -22.11
N LEU A 373 14.88 -15.63 -21.49
CA LEU A 373 15.83 -16.57 -22.13
C LEU A 373 15.21 -17.25 -23.35
N ALA A 374 13.91 -17.57 -23.32
CA ALA A 374 13.21 -18.18 -24.46
C ALA A 374 13.22 -17.31 -25.73
N ILE A 375 13.38 -15.99 -25.59
CA ILE A 375 13.54 -15.06 -26.71
C ILE A 375 14.99 -14.62 -26.92
N GLY A 376 15.96 -15.26 -26.25
CA GLY A 376 17.39 -15.05 -26.46
C GLY A 376 18.03 -13.95 -25.58
N ILE A 377 17.43 -13.59 -24.46
CA ILE A 377 17.97 -12.63 -23.49
C ILE A 377 18.38 -13.37 -22.22
N GLN A 378 19.64 -13.29 -21.85
CA GLN A 378 20.13 -13.84 -20.58
C GLN A 378 19.97 -12.80 -19.48
N VAL A 379 19.26 -13.18 -18.40
CA VAL A 379 19.08 -12.37 -17.20
C VAL A 379 19.77 -13.06 -16.03
N ASP A 380 20.77 -12.41 -15.47
CA ASP A 380 21.47 -12.85 -14.27
C ASP A 380 20.77 -12.22 -13.05
N VAL A 381 20.11 -13.04 -12.23
CA VAL A 381 19.36 -12.58 -11.07
C VAL A 381 20.28 -12.41 -9.86
N LYS A 382 20.20 -11.24 -9.22
CA LYS A 382 20.89 -10.92 -7.98
C LYS A 382 19.90 -10.65 -6.87
N LEU A 383 19.78 -11.56 -5.93
CA LEU A 383 18.94 -11.43 -4.75
C LEU A 383 19.67 -10.68 -3.63
N LEU A 384 18.96 -9.77 -2.95
CA LEU A 384 19.51 -8.85 -1.96
C LEU A 384 18.53 -8.68 -0.79
N PRO A 385 19.01 -8.50 0.45
CA PRO A 385 18.16 -7.97 1.52
C PRO A 385 17.48 -6.67 1.08
N ALA A 386 16.19 -6.49 1.42
CA ALA A 386 15.39 -5.36 0.96
C ALA A 386 16.04 -3.99 1.26
N SER A 387 16.68 -3.84 2.43
CA SER A 387 17.41 -2.62 2.78
C SER A 387 18.59 -2.33 1.85
N LYS A 388 19.34 -3.36 1.45
CA LYS A 388 20.44 -3.20 0.49
C LYS A 388 19.94 -2.93 -0.92
N LEU A 389 18.87 -3.61 -1.35
CA LEU A 389 18.23 -3.31 -2.62
C LEU A 389 17.87 -1.82 -2.70
N LEU A 390 17.21 -1.29 -1.66
CA LEU A 390 16.82 0.11 -1.59
C LEU A 390 18.04 1.04 -1.58
N GLN A 391 18.95 0.89 -0.64
CA GLN A 391 20.04 1.84 -0.39
C GLN A 391 21.14 1.81 -1.46
N ASP A 392 21.55 0.63 -1.89
CA ASP A 392 22.71 0.46 -2.75
C ASP A 392 22.37 0.51 -4.25
N TYR A 393 21.09 0.21 -4.61
CA TYR A 393 20.68 0.07 -6.00
C TYR A 393 19.56 1.04 -6.41
N LEU A 394 18.43 1.08 -5.70
CA LEU A 394 17.29 1.88 -6.14
C LEU A 394 17.54 3.39 -5.95
N LEU A 395 17.91 3.82 -4.74
CA LEU A 395 18.21 5.23 -4.45
C LEU A 395 19.41 5.76 -5.22
N THR A 396 20.38 4.90 -5.53
CA THR A 396 21.59 5.27 -6.30
C THR A 396 21.42 5.07 -7.80
N ARG A 397 20.31 4.45 -8.25
CA ARG A 397 20.04 4.07 -9.65
C ARG A 397 21.15 3.21 -10.29
N LYS A 398 21.84 2.38 -9.50
CA LYS A 398 22.92 1.49 -9.94
C LYS A 398 22.42 0.08 -10.27
N TYR A 399 21.52 -0.03 -11.24
CA TYR A 399 20.97 -1.31 -11.71
C TYR A 399 20.72 -1.24 -13.21
N GLN A 400 20.60 -2.39 -13.87
CA GLN A 400 20.13 -2.48 -15.25
C GLN A 400 18.62 -2.76 -15.26
N MET A 401 18.17 -3.78 -14.52
CA MET A 401 16.77 -4.12 -14.25
C MET A 401 16.57 -4.27 -12.75
N ALA A 402 15.41 -3.86 -12.24
CA ALA A 402 15.04 -4.04 -10.83
C ALA A 402 13.60 -4.53 -10.71
N LEU A 403 13.40 -5.68 -10.07
CA LEU A 403 12.08 -6.19 -9.70
C LEU A 403 11.65 -5.58 -8.36
N ILE A 404 10.50 -4.90 -8.37
CA ILE A 404 10.04 -4.07 -7.28
C ILE A 404 8.54 -4.28 -7.09
N SER A 405 8.09 -4.24 -5.83
CA SER A 405 6.67 -4.14 -5.46
C SER A 405 6.49 -2.90 -4.60
N ILE A 406 5.49 -2.08 -4.94
CA ILE A 406 5.24 -0.78 -4.31
C ILE A 406 3.75 -0.63 -4.06
N ASP A 407 3.39 -0.09 -2.90
CA ASP A 407 2.06 0.44 -2.64
C ASP A 407 1.89 1.76 -3.38
N VAL A 408 0.93 1.80 -4.30
CA VAL A 408 0.63 3.00 -5.10
C VAL A 408 -0.59 3.77 -4.57
N GLY A 409 -1.26 3.21 -3.55
CA GLY A 409 -2.43 3.83 -2.94
C GLY A 409 -3.71 3.72 -3.77
N ALA A 410 -4.82 4.14 -3.19
CA ALA A 410 -6.13 4.13 -3.86
C ALA A 410 -6.30 5.28 -4.86
N ASP A 411 -5.55 6.37 -4.69
CA ASP A 411 -5.52 7.48 -5.64
C ASP A 411 -4.51 7.17 -6.75
N PRO A 412 -4.84 7.42 -8.02
CA PRO A 412 -3.96 7.16 -9.16
C PRO A 412 -2.77 8.12 -9.27
N ASP A 413 -2.64 9.10 -8.37
CA ASP A 413 -1.53 10.05 -8.34
C ASP A 413 -0.21 9.35 -7.99
N GLN A 414 0.58 9.08 -9.02
CA GLN A 414 1.91 8.48 -8.90
C GLN A 414 3.03 9.49 -9.22
N TYR A 415 2.81 10.77 -8.96
CA TYR A 415 3.76 11.86 -9.19
C TYR A 415 5.14 11.57 -8.58
N TRP A 416 5.16 11.13 -7.32
CA TRP A 416 6.39 10.81 -6.60
C TRP A 416 7.21 9.68 -7.24
N LEU A 417 6.55 8.79 -8.00
CA LEU A 417 7.16 7.61 -8.59
C LEU A 417 7.65 7.86 -10.03
N TRP A 418 6.90 8.65 -10.80
CA TRP A 418 7.11 8.77 -12.24
C TRP A 418 7.38 10.20 -12.73
N HIS A 419 7.22 11.27 -11.94
CA HIS A 419 7.48 12.63 -12.38
C HIS A 419 8.99 12.92 -12.38
N SER A 420 9.51 13.49 -13.49
CA SER A 420 10.96 13.71 -13.67
C SER A 420 11.55 14.80 -12.76
N GLY A 421 10.72 15.71 -12.24
CA GLY A 421 11.14 16.80 -11.34
C GLY A 421 11.11 16.42 -9.84
N THR A 422 10.88 15.14 -9.47
CA THR A 422 10.96 14.73 -8.07
C THR A 422 12.42 14.59 -7.66
N GLU A 423 12.94 15.60 -6.96
CA GLU A 423 14.28 15.57 -6.39
C GLU A 423 14.26 15.09 -4.93
N GLY A 424 15.26 14.27 -4.59
CA GLY A 424 15.66 14.00 -3.21
C GLY A 424 14.94 12.90 -2.45
N GLY A 425 15.62 11.78 -2.25
CA GLY A 425 15.34 10.78 -1.21
C GLY A 425 14.26 9.74 -1.52
N ALA A 426 13.38 9.97 -2.47
CA ALA A 426 12.37 9.01 -2.90
C ALA A 426 12.90 8.16 -4.08
N VAL A 427 12.48 6.90 -4.13
CA VAL A 427 12.70 6.05 -5.29
C VAL A 427 11.87 6.61 -6.45
N ASN A 428 12.52 6.95 -7.56
CA ASN A 428 11.88 7.49 -8.75
C ASN A 428 12.35 6.77 -9.99
N PHE A 429 11.46 6.45 -10.92
CA PHE A 429 11.72 5.66 -12.13
C PHE A 429 11.57 6.47 -13.42
N ALA A 430 11.39 7.79 -13.33
CA ALA A 430 11.34 8.68 -14.49
C ALA A 430 12.67 8.69 -15.26
N TYR A 431 12.59 8.95 -16.55
CA TYR A 431 13.74 9.05 -17.46
C TYR A 431 13.92 10.48 -17.97
N ALA A 432 15.15 10.84 -18.36
CA ALA A 432 15.47 12.18 -18.82
C ALA A 432 14.93 12.53 -20.22
N ARG A 433 14.52 11.55 -21.03
CA ARG A 433 14.08 11.79 -22.42
C ARG A 433 12.66 11.31 -22.69
N GLY A 434 11.86 12.18 -23.31
CA GLY A 434 10.48 11.86 -23.74
C GLY A 434 9.47 11.82 -22.60
N TRP A 435 9.86 12.32 -21.43
CA TRP A 435 9.07 12.21 -20.21
C TRP A 435 8.06 13.35 -20.02
N GLY A 436 8.20 14.47 -20.75
CA GLY A 436 7.40 15.67 -20.53
C GLY A 436 5.88 15.50 -20.67
N ILE A 437 5.41 14.49 -21.44
CA ILE A 437 3.98 14.16 -21.50
C ILE A 437 3.55 13.52 -20.17
N ILE A 438 4.32 12.57 -19.64
CA ILE A 438 4.07 11.93 -18.36
C ILE A 438 4.06 12.96 -17.22
N ASP A 439 5.05 13.87 -17.22
CA ASP A 439 5.10 14.94 -16.21
C ASP A 439 3.83 15.79 -16.26
N LYS A 440 3.41 16.17 -17.47
CA LYS A 440 2.19 16.95 -17.66
C LYS A 440 0.93 16.20 -17.20
N ASP A 441 0.78 14.94 -17.56
CA ASP A 441 -0.38 14.13 -17.14
C ASP A 441 -0.45 14.00 -15.60
N LEU A 442 0.70 13.82 -14.96
CA LEU A 442 0.78 13.74 -13.50
C LEU A 442 0.45 15.09 -12.84
N GLU A 443 0.92 16.22 -13.41
CA GLU A 443 0.59 17.57 -12.95
C GLU A 443 -0.90 17.89 -13.16
N ASP A 444 -1.45 17.62 -14.34
CA ASP A 444 -2.85 17.86 -14.68
C ASP A 444 -3.79 16.97 -13.82
N GLY A 445 -3.44 15.69 -13.62
CA GLY A 445 -4.21 14.76 -12.79
C GLY A 445 -4.21 15.13 -11.31
N ARG A 446 -3.13 15.74 -10.83
CA ARG A 446 -3.01 16.27 -9.47
C ARG A 446 -3.82 17.56 -9.30
N ALA A 447 -3.86 18.40 -10.30
CA ALA A 447 -4.58 19.67 -10.28
C ALA A 447 -6.10 19.53 -10.50
N ALA A 448 -6.53 18.54 -11.27
CA ALA A 448 -7.95 18.33 -11.56
C ALA A 448 -8.69 17.79 -10.33
N VAL A 449 -9.76 18.48 -9.89
CA VAL A 449 -10.55 18.06 -8.73
C VAL A 449 -11.84 17.35 -9.12
N ASP A 450 -12.32 17.51 -10.35
CA ASP A 450 -13.52 16.80 -10.79
C ASP A 450 -13.18 15.38 -11.29
N PRO A 451 -13.94 14.35 -10.87
CA PRO A 451 -13.60 12.97 -11.19
C PRO A 451 -13.55 12.63 -12.69
N PRO A 452 -14.46 13.14 -13.57
CA PRO A 452 -14.37 12.88 -14.99
C PRO A 452 -13.09 13.40 -15.65
N SER A 453 -12.68 14.62 -15.34
CA SER A 453 -11.43 15.20 -15.87
C SER A 453 -10.21 14.44 -15.38
N ARG A 454 -10.16 14.09 -14.09
CA ARG A 454 -9.09 13.25 -13.54
C ARG A 454 -9.01 11.89 -14.23
N LEU A 455 -10.16 11.24 -14.43
CA LEU A 455 -10.21 9.94 -15.11
C LEU A 455 -9.61 10.02 -16.51
N ALA A 456 -9.98 11.06 -17.30
CA ALA A 456 -9.46 11.25 -18.66
C ALA A 456 -7.93 11.38 -18.67
N VAL A 457 -7.38 12.19 -17.78
CA VAL A 457 -5.92 12.41 -17.66
C VAL A 457 -5.20 11.09 -17.29
N TYR A 458 -5.72 10.34 -16.30
CA TYR A 458 -5.06 9.09 -15.90
C TYR A 458 -5.24 7.95 -16.92
N ILE A 459 -6.26 7.99 -17.78
CA ILE A 459 -6.33 7.10 -18.95
C ILE A 459 -5.21 7.44 -19.93
N ASP A 460 -5.00 8.73 -20.24
CA ASP A 460 -3.93 9.18 -21.14
C ASP A 460 -2.55 8.82 -20.58
N PHE A 461 -2.29 9.10 -19.31
CA PHE A 461 -1.09 8.66 -18.60
C PHE A 461 -0.79 7.16 -18.79
N GLN A 462 -1.79 6.28 -18.62
CA GLN A 462 -1.60 4.85 -18.80
C GLN A 462 -1.32 4.47 -20.27
N MET A 463 -1.97 5.14 -21.23
CA MET A 463 -1.72 4.92 -22.66
C MET A 463 -0.27 5.28 -23.02
N VAL A 464 0.20 6.45 -22.56
CA VAL A 464 1.57 6.91 -22.79
C VAL A 464 2.59 6.00 -22.10
N MET A 465 2.32 5.58 -20.88
CA MET A 465 3.17 4.61 -20.15
C MET A 465 3.27 3.27 -20.87
N ALA A 466 2.19 2.77 -21.44
CA ALA A 466 2.20 1.54 -22.24
C ALA A 466 3.09 1.68 -23.48
N ASP A 467 2.99 2.80 -24.22
CA ASP A 467 3.79 3.04 -25.45
C ASP A 467 5.27 3.31 -25.13
N LEU A 468 5.58 4.03 -24.07
CA LEU A 468 6.96 4.26 -23.64
C LEU A 468 7.62 3.02 -23.06
N ALA A 469 6.83 2.10 -22.53
CA ALA A 469 7.28 0.86 -21.91
C ALA A 469 8.45 1.05 -20.93
N PRO A 470 8.34 1.92 -19.90
CA PRO A 470 9.46 2.19 -18.99
C PRO A 470 9.74 1.03 -18.03
N ALA A 471 8.76 0.15 -17.88
CA ALA A 471 8.79 -1.00 -17.02
C ALA A 471 7.97 -2.16 -17.60
N ILE A 472 8.18 -3.36 -17.11
CA ILE A 472 7.26 -4.48 -17.26
C ILE A 472 6.38 -4.50 -16.03
N PHE A 473 5.18 -3.91 -16.08
CA PHE A 473 4.17 -4.07 -15.05
C PHE A 473 3.69 -5.53 -15.05
N LEU A 474 3.55 -6.14 -13.88
CA LEU A 474 3.36 -7.58 -13.74
C LEU A 474 2.02 -7.95 -13.13
N TYR A 475 1.80 -7.53 -11.89
CA TYR A 475 0.60 -7.90 -11.13
C TYR A 475 0.35 -6.98 -9.95
N SER A 476 -0.90 -7.01 -9.47
CA SER A 476 -1.35 -6.46 -8.19
C SER A 476 -1.73 -7.62 -7.27
N GLY A 477 -1.15 -7.69 -6.08
CA GLY A 477 -1.37 -8.80 -5.15
C GLY A 477 -2.73 -8.76 -4.46
N HIS A 478 -3.17 -9.92 -3.94
CA HIS A 478 -4.31 -9.98 -3.04
C HIS A 478 -3.83 -10.14 -1.59
N TYR A 479 -4.47 -9.43 -0.68
CA TYR A 479 -4.35 -9.66 0.75
C TYR A 479 -5.27 -10.82 1.14
N VAL A 480 -4.71 -11.88 1.69
CA VAL A 480 -5.47 -13.08 2.08
C VAL A 480 -5.65 -13.09 3.59
N TYR A 481 -6.89 -13.34 4.03
CA TYR A 481 -7.31 -13.28 5.42
C TYR A 481 -8.15 -14.52 5.77
N ALA A 482 -7.69 -15.34 6.70
CA ALA A 482 -8.44 -16.48 7.20
C ALA A 482 -9.20 -16.12 8.47
N VAL A 483 -10.48 -16.47 8.52
CA VAL A 483 -11.42 -16.09 9.56
C VAL A 483 -12.15 -17.34 10.07
N SER A 484 -12.15 -17.54 11.38
CA SER A 484 -12.98 -18.55 12.04
C SER A 484 -14.47 -18.21 11.89
N GLN A 485 -15.29 -19.20 11.57
CA GLN A 485 -16.76 -19.04 11.53
C GLN A 485 -17.38 -18.64 12.88
N ARG A 486 -16.59 -18.68 13.97
CA ARG A 486 -16.97 -18.16 15.28
C ARG A 486 -17.08 -16.63 15.29
N VAL A 487 -16.32 -15.94 14.42
CA VAL A 487 -16.36 -14.47 14.29
C VAL A 487 -17.20 -14.11 13.08
N HIS A 488 -18.24 -13.35 13.31
CA HIS A 488 -19.19 -12.90 12.30
C HIS A 488 -18.97 -11.41 11.98
N GLY A 489 -19.55 -10.93 10.87
CA GLY A 489 -19.47 -9.52 10.47
C GLY A 489 -18.11 -9.11 9.90
N VAL A 490 -17.22 -10.05 9.67
CA VAL A 490 -15.91 -9.76 9.06
C VAL A 490 -16.08 -9.59 7.55
N HIS A 491 -15.72 -8.40 7.07
CA HIS A 491 -15.71 -8.05 5.66
C HIS A 491 -14.35 -7.48 5.30
N VAL A 492 -13.79 -7.92 4.19
CA VAL A 492 -12.61 -7.30 3.56
C VAL A 492 -12.98 -6.89 2.14
N ASN A 493 -12.64 -5.66 1.80
CA ASN A 493 -12.87 -5.09 0.48
C ASN A 493 -11.51 -4.89 -0.21
N LYS A 494 -11.43 -3.91 -1.10
CA LYS A 494 -10.15 -3.41 -1.58
C LYS A 494 -9.39 -2.81 -0.39
N ALA A 495 -8.10 -3.08 -0.27
CA ALA A 495 -7.28 -2.62 0.84
C ALA A 495 -6.11 -1.77 0.32
N ILE A 496 -5.94 -0.56 0.87
CA ILE A 496 -4.76 0.27 0.64
C ILE A 496 -3.60 -0.33 1.44
N GLU A 497 -3.88 -0.73 2.67
CA GLU A 497 -2.93 -1.29 3.62
C GLU A 497 -3.50 -2.57 4.25
N PRO A 498 -2.65 -3.48 4.76
CA PRO A 498 -3.11 -4.65 5.50
C PRO A 498 -4.06 -4.34 6.66
N SER A 499 -3.87 -3.19 7.34
CA SER A 499 -4.70 -2.72 8.45
C SER A 499 -6.14 -2.39 8.05
N ASP A 500 -6.43 -2.14 6.76
CA ASP A 500 -7.79 -1.87 6.29
C ASP A 500 -8.74 -3.08 6.47
N ARG A 501 -8.22 -4.29 6.76
CA ARG A 501 -9.05 -5.43 7.19
C ARG A 501 -9.86 -5.16 8.45
N PHE A 502 -9.42 -4.20 9.26
CA PHE A 502 -10.10 -3.76 10.47
C PHE A 502 -11.10 -2.62 10.26
N GLN A 503 -11.25 -2.13 9.03
CA GLN A 503 -12.13 -1.00 8.72
C GLN A 503 -13.55 -1.19 9.27
N TYR A 504 -14.06 -2.42 9.24
CA TYR A 504 -15.40 -2.79 9.73
C TYR A 504 -15.36 -3.56 11.05
N VAL A 505 -14.33 -3.41 11.86
CA VAL A 505 -14.16 -4.15 13.11
C VAL A 505 -15.28 -3.88 14.13
N THR A 506 -15.97 -2.75 14.03
CA THR A 506 -17.14 -2.43 14.85
C THR A 506 -18.34 -3.37 14.59
N ASP A 507 -18.37 -4.01 13.43
CA ASP A 507 -19.42 -4.96 13.03
C ASP A 507 -19.09 -6.39 13.42
N TRP A 508 -17.87 -6.65 13.94
CA TRP A 508 -17.45 -7.98 14.34
C TRP A 508 -18.10 -8.42 15.64
N TYR A 509 -18.67 -9.63 15.67
CA TYR A 509 -19.28 -10.20 16.84
C TYR A 509 -19.05 -11.70 16.95
N VAL A 510 -19.04 -12.22 18.17
CA VAL A 510 -18.91 -13.66 18.50
C VAL A 510 -20.16 -14.17 19.22
N ASN A 511 -20.94 -13.29 19.80
CA ASN A 511 -22.18 -13.63 20.50
C ASN A 511 -23.38 -13.31 19.60
N THR A 512 -24.41 -14.15 19.71
CA THR A 512 -25.68 -13.95 18.99
C THR A 512 -26.82 -13.88 19.99
N SER A 513 -27.80 -13.02 19.72
CA SER A 513 -29.08 -13.02 20.41
C SER A 513 -30.06 -13.94 19.67
N GLY A 514 -30.67 -14.88 20.38
CA GLY A 514 -31.74 -15.74 19.90
C GLY A 514 -33.02 -14.98 19.55
#